data_b784aced0277695bb8f63c31cc82946f
#
_entry.id   b784aced0277695bb8f63c31cc82946f
#
_cell.length_a   1.000
_cell.length_b   1.000
_cell.length_c   1.000
_cell.angle_alpha   90.00
_cell.angle_beta   90.00
_cell.angle_gamma   90.00
#
_symmetry.space_group_name_H-M   'P 1'
#
loop_
_entity.id
_entity.type
_entity.pdbx_description
1 polymer ?
#
loop_
_entity_poly.entity_id
_entity_poly.type
_entity_poly.pdbx_seq_one_letter_code
_entity_poly.pdbx_strand_id
1 'polypeptide(L)'
;MQRRGFLKWLVSCLAVINGLILGIPFIGTLLSSAATRGKAAWSRVGAVDRLPLGVPVEVRFQSSGTEAYFHRSDLNSVWIIMHSRGDATVFSPVCTHLGCHFTWNQQHGRFECPCHASVFALDGTVLYGPAPRRLDTLPAKIEKGVLYVEYERFQVGTPEKKVI
;
A
#
# COMPACT_ATOMS: atom_id res chain seq x y z
N MET A 1 -21.19 -56.10 18.32
CA MET A 1 -20.45 -54.92 18.87
C MET A 1 -21.16 -54.44 20.12
N GLN A 2 -20.43 -54.32 21.27
CA GLN A 2 -21.07 -53.82 22.50
C GLN A 2 -21.39 -52.33 22.33
N ARG A 3 -22.58 -51.89 22.73
CA ARG A 3 -23.06 -50.49 22.60
C ARG A 3 -22.03 -49.46 23.04
N ARG A 4 -21.26 -49.73 24.12
CA ARG A 4 -20.21 -48.90 24.63
C ARG A 4 -19.01 -48.72 23.66
N GLY A 5 -18.65 -49.79 22.92
CA GLY A 5 -17.57 -49.71 21.92
C GLY A 5 -17.95 -48.87 20.71
N PHE A 6 -19.19 -49.03 20.24
CA PHE A 6 -19.71 -48.22 19.15
C PHE A 6 -19.79 -46.72 19.47
N LEU A 7 -20.30 -46.39 20.67
CA LEU A 7 -20.37 -44.98 21.10
C LEU A 7 -19.00 -44.33 21.23
N LYS A 8 -18.02 -45.04 21.81
CA LYS A 8 -16.63 -44.50 21.90
C LYS A 8 -16.06 -44.27 20.50
N TRP A 9 -16.23 -45.21 19.58
CA TRP A 9 -15.76 -45.06 18.21
C TRP A 9 -16.45 -43.88 17.50
N LEU A 10 -17.78 -43.72 17.64
CA LEU A 10 -18.53 -42.62 17.05
C LEU A 10 -18.05 -41.26 17.59
N VAL A 11 -17.91 -41.15 18.92
CA VAL A 11 -17.43 -39.90 19.55
C VAL A 11 -16.02 -39.56 19.07
N SER A 12 -15.12 -40.55 18.97
CA SER A 12 -13.76 -40.34 18.48
C SER A 12 -13.75 -39.85 17.01
N CYS A 13 -14.57 -40.47 16.15
CA CYS A 13 -14.69 -40.03 14.75
C CYS A 13 -15.19 -38.58 14.64
N LEU A 14 -16.24 -38.24 15.43
CA LEU A 14 -16.78 -36.89 15.44
C LEU A 14 -15.75 -35.86 15.97
N ALA A 15 -15.00 -36.24 17.00
CA ALA A 15 -13.93 -35.37 17.53
C ALA A 15 -12.82 -35.10 16.50
N VAL A 16 -12.39 -36.15 15.76
CA VAL A 16 -11.41 -36.02 14.69
C VAL A 16 -11.94 -35.12 13.54
N ILE A 17 -13.18 -35.37 13.11
CA ILE A 17 -13.79 -34.57 12.04
C ILE A 17 -13.88 -33.10 12.44
N ASN A 18 -14.36 -32.80 13.66
CA ASN A 18 -14.41 -31.41 14.16
C ASN A 18 -13.02 -30.79 14.29
N GLY A 19 -12.04 -31.57 14.77
CA GLY A 19 -10.66 -31.13 14.86
C GLY A 19 -10.07 -30.76 13.50
N LEU A 20 -10.37 -31.52 12.45
CA LEU A 20 -9.93 -31.23 11.08
C LEU A 20 -10.65 -30.00 10.49
N ILE A 21 -11.98 -29.91 10.67
CA ILE A 21 -12.78 -28.78 10.15
C ILE A 21 -12.33 -27.45 10.77
N LEU A 22 -12.00 -27.42 12.04
CA LEU A 22 -11.57 -26.21 12.73
C LEU A 22 -10.05 -25.98 12.63
N GLY A 23 -9.26 -27.05 12.70
CA GLY A 23 -7.80 -26.97 12.72
C GLY A 23 -7.19 -26.58 11.38
N ILE A 24 -7.70 -27.13 10.28
CA ILE A 24 -7.15 -26.83 8.94
C ILE A 24 -7.28 -25.33 8.60
N PRO A 25 -8.46 -24.70 8.70
CA PRO A 25 -8.55 -23.25 8.42
C PRO A 25 -7.81 -22.41 9.44
N PHE A 26 -7.76 -22.81 10.71
CA PHE A 26 -6.99 -22.09 11.73
C PHE A 26 -5.48 -22.11 11.42
N ILE A 27 -4.91 -23.25 11.12
CA ILE A 27 -3.50 -23.37 10.70
C ILE A 27 -3.28 -22.63 9.37
N GLY A 28 -4.21 -22.75 8.44
CA GLY A 28 -4.17 -22.05 7.15
C GLY A 28 -4.12 -20.53 7.31
N THR A 29 -4.91 -19.95 8.23
CA THR A 29 -4.86 -18.49 8.50
C THR A 29 -3.55 -18.06 9.15
N LEU A 30 -3.01 -18.86 10.09
CA LEU A 30 -1.72 -18.56 10.72
C LEU A 30 -0.55 -18.61 9.71
N LEU A 31 -0.55 -19.58 8.81
CA LEU A 31 0.49 -19.72 7.79
C LEU A 31 0.31 -18.71 6.65
N SER A 32 -0.93 -18.37 6.28
CA SER A 32 -1.24 -17.41 5.24
C SER A 32 -0.73 -16.00 5.57
N SER A 33 -0.81 -15.57 6.82
CA SER A 33 -0.31 -14.27 7.24
C SER A 33 1.21 -14.12 7.08
N ALA A 34 1.95 -15.23 7.10
CA ALA A 34 3.39 -15.26 6.90
C ALA A 34 3.79 -15.37 5.41
N ALA A 35 2.95 -16.01 4.60
CA ALA A 35 3.25 -16.34 3.19
C ALA A 35 2.76 -15.29 2.18
N THR A 36 1.80 -14.45 2.55
CA THR A 36 1.17 -13.51 1.64
C THR A 36 1.52 -12.05 1.92
N ARG A 37 2.81 -11.71 1.93
CA ARG A 37 3.22 -10.38 1.48
C ARG A 37 3.10 -10.40 -0.04
N GLY A 38 1.90 -10.16 -0.54
CA GLY A 38 1.67 -10.04 -1.98
C GLY A 38 2.59 -8.96 -2.52
N LYS A 39 3.37 -9.28 -3.55
CA LYS A 39 4.09 -8.24 -4.28
C LYS A 39 3.06 -7.22 -4.75
N ALA A 40 3.31 -5.95 -4.45
CA ALA A 40 2.51 -4.88 -4.98
C ALA A 40 2.45 -5.03 -6.51
N ALA A 41 1.25 -4.99 -7.05
CA ALA A 41 1.06 -5.15 -8.49
C ALA A 41 1.13 -3.77 -9.17
N TRP A 42 1.70 -3.74 -10.36
CA TRP A 42 1.69 -2.54 -11.21
C TRP A 42 0.26 -2.13 -11.52
N SER A 43 -0.11 -0.96 -11.02
CA SER A 43 -1.46 -0.40 -11.18
C SER A 43 -1.42 0.74 -12.19
N ARG A 44 -2.40 0.76 -13.10
CA ARG A 44 -2.54 1.81 -14.10
C ARG A 44 -3.05 3.08 -13.44
N VAL A 45 -2.30 4.19 -13.54
CA VAL A 45 -2.69 5.49 -12.99
C VAL A 45 -3.38 6.36 -14.04
N GLY A 46 -2.79 6.51 -15.22
CA GLY A 46 -3.37 7.32 -16.29
C GLY A 46 -2.44 7.60 -17.46
N ALA A 47 -2.96 8.32 -18.44
CA ALA A 47 -2.19 8.74 -19.60
C ALA A 47 -1.34 9.98 -19.25
N VAL A 48 -0.06 9.96 -19.62
CA VAL A 48 0.91 11.01 -19.26
C VAL A 48 0.72 12.33 -20.02
N ASP A 49 0.07 12.30 -21.19
CA ASP A 49 -0.24 13.48 -21.99
C ASP A 49 -1.20 14.45 -21.31
N ARG A 50 -2.02 13.94 -20.40
CA ARG A 50 -2.98 14.74 -19.60
C ARG A 50 -2.35 15.40 -18.37
N LEU A 51 -1.13 15.04 -18.02
CA LEU A 51 -0.45 15.56 -16.84
C LEU A 51 0.45 16.76 -17.23
N PRO A 52 0.37 17.89 -16.50
CA PRO A 52 1.25 19.03 -16.72
C PRO A 52 2.70 18.68 -16.37
N LEU A 53 3.66 19.31 -17.05
CA LEU A 53 5.08 19.18 -16.73
C LEU A 53 5.47 20.12 -15.59
N GLY A 54 6.27 19.62 -14.66
CA GLY A 54 6.84 20.38 -13.55
C GLY A 54 5.88 20.80 -12.44
N VAL A 55 4.60 20.46 -12.56
CA VAL A 55 3.58 20.81 -11.56
C VAL A 55 3.07 19.53 -10.89
N PRO A 56 3.09 19.45 -9.55
CA PRO A 56 2.53 18.32 -8.83
C PRO A 56 1.02 18.20 -9.03
N VAL A 57 0.56 16.99 -9.38
CA VAL A 57 -0.86 16.66 -9.52
C VAL A 57 -1.18 15.45 -8.66
N GLU A 58 -2.22 15.55 -7.84
CA GLU A 58 -2.75 14.37 -7.15
C GLU A 58 -3.69 13.61 -8.07
N VAL A 59 -3.41 12.33 -8.27
CA VAL A 59 -4.23 11.44 -9.09
C VAL A 59 -4.73 10.28 -8.24
N ARG A 60 -6.04 10.06 -8.29
CA ARG A 60 -6.68 8.89 -7.67
C ARG A 60 -6.77 7.76 -8.69
N PHE A 61 -6.47 6.56 -8.24
CA PHE A 61 -6.52 5.38 -9.09
C PHE A 61 -6.92 4.14 -8.28
N GLN A 62 -7.34 3.12 -8.99
CA GLN A 62 -7.66 1.84 -8.40
C GLN A 62 -6.42 0.95 -8.45
N SER A 63 -5.88 0.57 -7.28
CA SER A 63 -4.84 -0.45 -7.22
C SER A 63 -5.49 -1.83 -7.10
N SER A 64 -4.97 -2.79 -7.84
CA SER A 64 -5.33 -4.20 -7.69
C SER A 64 -4.21 -4.90 -6.94
N GLY A 65 -4.57 -5.56 -5.86
CA GLY A 65 -3.69 -6.42 -5.08
C GLY A 65 -4.34 -7.78 -4.86
N THR A 66 -3.52 -8.81 -4.67
CA THR A 66 -4.01 -10.12 -4.24
C THR A 66 -3.59 -10.30 -2.78
N GLU A 67 -4.54 -10.28 -1.86
CA GLU A 67 -4.30 -10.68 -0.47
C GLU A 67 -4.90 -12.08 -0.28
N ALA A 68 -4.03 -13.06 -0.07
CA ALA A 68 -4.40 -14.48 0.05
C ALA A 68 -5.22 -14.97 -1.16
N TYR A 69 -6.52 -15.15 -1.00
CA TYR A 69 -7.44 -15.66 -2.02
C TYR A 69 -8.39 -14.58 -2.56
N PHE A 70 -8.25 -13.33 -2.11
CA PHE A 70 -9.15 -12.24 -2.49
C PHE A 70 -8.45 -11.23 -3.39
N HIS A 71 -9.08 -10.90 -4.50
CA HIS A 71 -8.70 -9.72 -5.28
C HIS A 71 -9.20 -8.48 -4.53
N ARG A 72 -8.28 -7.69 -4.01
CA ARG A 72 -8.58 -6.42 -3.37
C ARG A 72 -8.40 -5.29 -4.37
N SER A 73 -9.37 -4.43 -4.44
CA SER A 73 -9.32 -3.20 -5.22
C SER A 73 -9.49 -2.02 -4.28
N ASP A 74 -8.40 -1.32 -4.02
CA ASP A 74 -8.39 -0.14 -3.15
C ASP A 74 -8.31 1.13 -3.99
N LEU A 75 -9.09 2.15 -3.60
CA LEU A 75 -8.93 3.49 -4.14
C LEU A 75 -7.76 4.17 -3.42
N ASN A 76 -6.70 4.43 -4.15
CA ASN A 76 -5.51 5.10 -3.66
C ASN A 76 -5.28 6.41 -4.41
N SER A 77 -4.46 7.30 -3.84
CA SER A 77 -3.96 8.48 -4.54
C SER A 77 -2.44 8.54 -4.52
N VAL A 78 -1.87 9.27 -5.45
CA VAL A 78 -0.43 9.55 -5.53
C VAL A 78 -0.21 10.97 -6.01
N TRP A 79 0.88 11.60 -5.58
CA TRP A 79 1.36 12.85 -6.15
C TRP A 79 2.33 12.57 -7.28
N ILE A 80 2.07 13.12 -8.45
CA ILE A 80 2.88 12.91 -9.67
C ILE A 80 3.49 14.25 -10.08
N ILE A 81 4.79 14.23 -10.34
CA ILE A 81 5.52 15.33 -10.96
C ILE A 81 6.13 14.79 -12.24
N MET A 82 5.62 15.26 -13.38
CA MET A 82 6.16 14.91 -14.69
C MET A 82 7.37 15.80 -15.00
N HIS A 83 8.52 15.20 -15.22
CA HIS A 83 9.74 15.91 -15.66
C HIS A 83 9.81 15.98 -17.20
N SER A 84 9.37 14.91 -17.84
CA SER A 84 9.20 14.79 -19.30
C SER A 84 8.08 13.80 -19.62
N ARG A 85 7.78 13.56 -20.90
CA ARG A 85 6.78 12.53 -21.27
C ARG A 85 7.22 11.10 -20.99
N GLY A 86 8.51 10.90 -20.71
CA GLY A 86 9.10 9.59 -20.36
C GLY A 86 9.60 9.48 -18.94
N ASP A 87 9.50 10.55 -18.12
CA ASP A 87 10.06 10.57 -16.76
C ASP A 87 9.15 11.29 -15.78
N ALA A 88 8.93 10.68 -14.61
CA ALA A 88 8.09 11.20 -13.54
C ALA A 88 8.60 10.77 -12.16
N THR A 89 8.47 11.66 -11.19
CA THR A 89 8.57 11.31 -9.78
C THR A 89 7.17 11.10 -9.24
N VAL A 90 6.96 9.99 -8.53
CA VAL A 90 5.68 9.67 -7.89
C VAL A 90 5.90 9.54 -6.39
N PHE A 91 5.15 10.31 -5.60
CA PHE A 91 5.18 10.24 -4.15
C PHE A 91 3.94 9.55 -3.60
N SER A 92 4.11 8.77 -2.54
CA SER A 92 3.03 8.39 -1.64
C SER A 92 2.38 9.66 -1.07
N PRO A 93 1.05 9.75 -0.94
CA PRO A 93 0.39 10.96 -0.43
C PRO A 93 0.49 11.07 1.10
N VAL A 94 1.23 10.17 1.73
CA VAL A 94 1.32 9.99 3.18
C VAL A 94 2.54 10.69 3.75
N CYS A 95 2.31 11.59 4.70
CA CYS A 95 3.37 12.29 5.42
C CYS A 95 4.21 11.33 6.25
N THR A 96 5.53 11.41 6.12
CA THR A 96 6.50 10.53 6.78
C THR A 96 6.58 10.70 8.29
N HIS A 97 5.91 11.73 8.87
CA HIS A 97 5.81 11.93 10.31
C HIS A 97 4.87 10.91 10.97
N LEU A 98 3.56 11.10 10.83
CA LEU A 98 2.52 10.26 11.44
C LEU A 98 1.39 9.87 10.46
N GLY A 99 1.65 9.88 9.18
CA GLY A 99 0.75 9.29 8.21
C GLY A 99 -0.40 10.16 7.70
N CYS A 100 -0.44 11.46 8.03
CA CYS A 100 -1.45 12.36 7.48
C CYS A 100 -1.27 12.55 5.97
N HIS A 101 -2.35 12.77 5.25
CA HIS A 101 -2.28 13.25 3.87
C HIS A 101 -1.76 14.69 3.84
N PHE A 102 -0.78 14.96 2.99
CA PHE A 102 -0.26 16.30 2.72
C PHE A 102 -0.83 16.83 1.40
N THR A 103 -0.74 18.15 1.21
CA THR A 103 -1.25 18.83 0.02
C THR A 103 -0.17 19.67 -0.64
N TRP A 104 -0.33 19.95 -1.93
CA TRP A 104 0.52 20.90 -2.64
C TRP A 104 -0.02 22.33 -2.46
N ASN A 105 0.82 23.22 -1.96
CA ASN A 105 0.56 24.64 -1.90
C ASN A 105 1.18 25.32 -3.11
N GLN A 106 0.37 25.65 -4.10
CA GLN A 106 0.85 26.26 -5.35
C GLN A 106 1.42 27.68 -5.15
N GLN A 107 0.90 28.43 -4.18
CA GLN A 107 1.38 29.79 -3.90
C GLN A 107 2.79 29.78 -3.32
N HIS A 108 3.09 28.80 -2.49
CA HIS A 108 4.40 28.66 -1.83
C HIS A 108 5.33 27.69 -2.57
N GLY A 109 4.87 26.97 -3.60
CA GLY A 109 5.66 26.00 -4.35
C GLY A 109 6.20 24.83 -3.52
N ARG A 110 5.40 24.33 -2.57
CA ARG A 110 5.84 23.32 -1.61
C ARG A 110 4.70 22.42 -1.16
N PHE A 111 5.02 21.23 -0.66
CA PHE A 111 4.06 20.35 -0.01
C PHE A 111 3.93 20.72 1.47
N GLU A 112 2.69 20.71 1.98
CA GLU A 112 2.36 21.06 3.36
C GLU A 112 1.47 19.98 3.99
N CYS A 113 1.90 19.51 5.19
CA CYS A 113 1.13 18.56 5.98
C CYS A 113 0.32 19.32 7.04
N PRO A 114 -1.01 19.23 7.02
CA PRO A 114 -1.86 20.04 7.91
C PRO A 114 -1.82 19.60 9.37
N CYS A 115 -1.38 18.37 9.66
CA CYS A 115 -1.49 17.82 11.03
C CYS A 115 -0.44 18.41 11.98
N HIS A 116 0.82 18.47 11.58
CA HIS A 116 1.91 18.89 12.46
C HIS A 116 2.92 19.83 11.72
N ALA A 117 2.44 20.53 10.70
CA ALA A 117 3.19 21.54 9.96
C ALA A 117 4.53 21.05 9.36
N SER A 118 4.63 19.76 8.99
CA SER A 118 5.76 19.32 8.17
C SER A 118 5.62 19.90 6.76
N VAL A 119 6.72 20.47 6.25
CA VAL A 119 6.81 21.13 4.95
C VAL A 119 7.90 20.48 4.13
N PHE A 120 7.62 20.21 2.84
CA PHE A 120 8.55 19.55 1.95
C PHE A 120 8.70 20.35 0.64
N ALA A 121 9.90 20.35 0.12
CA ALA A 121 10.20 20.92 -1.19
C ALA A 121 9.53 20.10 -2.32
N LEU A 122 9.58 20.63 -3.53
CA LEU A 122 9.08 19.96 -4.73
C LEU A 122 9.69 18.56 -4.92
N ASP A 123 10.97 18.39 -4.62
CA ASP A 123 11.69 17.12 -4.70
C ASP A 123 11.41 16.17 -3.52
N GLY A 124 10.54 16.57 -2.59
CA GLY A 124 10.18 15.82 -1.39
C GLY A 124 11.13 16.01 -0.19
N THR A 125 12.17 16.82 -0.28
CA THR A 125 13.08 17.10 0.85
C THR A 125 12.37 17.84 1.96
N VAL A 126 12.63 17.50 3.22
CA VAL A 126 12.05 18.18 4.39
C VAL A 126 12.64 19.60 4.46
N LEU A 127 11.77 20.60 4.45
CA LEU A 127 12.15 22.02 4.66
C LEU A 127 11.94 22.42 6.11
N TYR A 128 10.87 21.92 6.73
CA TYR A 128 10.50 22.28 8.09
C TYR A 128 9.57 21.22 8.71
N GLY A 129 9.54 21.16 10.05
CA GLY A 129 8.61 20.33 10.81
C GLY A 129 9.18 18.99 11.29
N PRO A 130 8.35 18.18 11.94
CA PRO A 130 8.79 16.97 12.63
C PRO A 130 8.96 15.72 11.74
N ALA A 131 8.79 15.82 10.44
CA ALA A 131 8.96 14.68 9.53
C ALA A 131 10.42 14.18 9.59
N PRO A 132 10.66 12.89 9.90
CA PRO A 132 12.01 12.37 10.13
C PRO A 132 12.79 12.12 8.84
N ARG A 133 12.11 12.10 7.67
CA ARG A 133 12.71 11.88 6.35
C ARG A 133 11.89 12.57 5.27
N ARG A 134 12.48 12.64 4.07
CA ARG A 134 11.81 13.14 2.86
C ARG A 134 10.54 12.35 2.53
N LEU A 135 9.70 12.85 1.63
CA LEU A 135 8.55 12.14 1.10
C LEU A 135 8.95 10.80 0.47
N ASP A 136 8.14 9.78 0.71
CA ASP A 136 8.38 8.45 0.16
C ASP A 136 7.99 8.38 -1.31
N THR A 137 8.96 8.07 -2.16
CA THR A 137 8.73 7.82 -3.59
C THR A 137 8.20 6.42 -3.81
N LEU A 138 7.35 6.24 -4.81
CA LEU A 138 6.83 4.96 -5.27
C LEU A 138 7.53 4.54 -6.56
N PRO A 139 7.78 3.23 -6.77
CA PRO A 139 8.23 2.74 -8.07
C PRO A 139 7.21 3.09 -9.15
N ALA A 140 7.69 3.70 -10.23
CA ALA A 140 6.86 4.15 -11.33
C ALA A 140 7.51 3.81 -12.67
N LYS A 141 6.70 3.53 -13.69
CA LYS A 141 7.14 3.32 -15.06
C LYS A 141 6.15 3.89 -16.06
N ILE A 142 6.65 4.32 -17.20
CA ILE A 142 5.83 4.82 -18.30
C ILE A 142 5.96 3.84 -19.46
N GLU A 143 4.85 3.24 -19.86
CA GLU A 143 4.80 2.31 -21.00
C GLU A 143 3.70 2.76 -21.96
N LYS A 144 4.06 2.97 -23.22
CA LYS A 144 3.13 3.39 -24.30
C LYS A 144 2.30 4.62 -23.92
N GLY A 145 2.92 5.60 -23.25
CA GLY A 145 2.25 6.84 -22.82
C GLY A 145 1.31 6.70 -21.63
N VAL A 146 1.38 5.59 -20.92
CA VAL A 146 0.59 5.33 -19.70
C VAL A 146 1.53 5.20 -18.52
N LEU A 147 1.22 5.89 -17.42
CA LEU A 147 1.92 5.78 -16.14
C LEU A 147 1.36 4.61 -15.34
N TYR A 148 2.27 3.76 -14.87
CA TYR A 148 2.01 2.66 -13.94
C TYR A 148 2.80 2.90 -12.67
N VAL A 149 2.21 2.55 -11.53
CA VAL A 149 2.81 2.67 -10.20
C VAL A 149 2.65 1.36 -9.45
N GLU A 150 3.71 0.94 -8.77
CA GLU A 150 3.67 -0.11 -7.77
C GLU A 150 3.39 0.55 -6.42
N TYR A 151 2.14 0.42 -5.94
CA TYR A 151 1.70 1.12 -4.74
C TYR A 151 2.16 0.38 -3.50
N GLU A 152 3.07 1.00 -2.77
CA GLU A 152 3.64 0.50 -1.52
C GLU A 152 3.19 1.36 -0.34
N ARG A 153 3.08 0.73 0.83
CA ARG A 153 2.88 1.42 2.09
C ARG A 153 4.18 1.43 2.88
N PHE A 154 4.44 2.55 3.56
CA PHE A 154 5.69 2.74 4.29
C PHE A 154 5.42 2.94 5.78
N GLN A 155 6.34 2.42 6.61
CA GLN A 155 6.34 2.71 8.03
C GLN A 155 6.61 4.20 8.24
N VAL A 156 5.73 4.88 8.99
CA VAL A 156 5.88 6.31 9.32
C VAL A 156 6.62 6.49 10.65
N GLY A 157 7.06 7.73 10.94
CA GLY A 157 7.72 8.09 12.20
C GLY A 157 9.17 7.59 12.33
N THR A 158 9.78 7.07 11.26
CA THR A 158 11.16 6.55 11.28
C THR A 158 12.05 7.29 10.26
N PRO A 159 13.35 7.46 10.54
CA PRO A 159 14.29 8.04 9.57
C PRO A 159 14.47 7.17 8.32
N GLU A 160 14.31 5.85 8.46
CA GLU A 160 14.52 4.90 7.40
C GLU A 160 13.21 4.63 6.63
N LYS A 161 13.30 4.57 5.30
CA LYS A 161 12.20 4.14 4.43
C LYS A 161 12.07 2.61 4.49
N LYS A 162 10.95 2.12 5.03
CA LYS A 162 10.67 0.68 5.15
C LYS A 162 9.27 0.39 4.64
N VAL A 163 9.17 -0.53 3.67
CA VAL A 163 7.90 -1.06 3.16
C VAL A 163 7.26 -1.98 4.20
N ILE A 164 5.93 -1.88 4.40
CA ILE A 164 5.15 -2.67 5.38
C ILE A 164 4.05 -3.48 4.69
#